data_6dccf186ba791a794b58a9df8c558bcf
#
_entry.id   6dccf186ba791a794b58a9df8c558bcf
#
_cell.length_a   1.000
_cell.length_b   1.000
_cell.length_c   1.000
_cell.angle_alpha   90.00
_cell.angle_beta   90.00
_cell.angle_gamma   90.00
#
_symmetry.space_group_name_H-M   'P 1'
#
loop_
_entity.id
_entity.type
_entity.pdbx_description
1 polymer ?
#
loop_
_entity_poly.entity_id
_entity_poly.type
_entity_poly.pdbx_seq_one_letter_code
_entity_poly.pdbx_strand_id
1 'polypeptide(L)'
;MTKTTSNSGTSLRDRIEEAIVSGEFRPGDRLEEVSLAEHYGVSRTPVREALRQLQEAGLIDIKPRKGATVSVVTPTHLIHMFEVMAGIEGIAGRLAARRLDERSRQDILESHEACRAAVKDGSDAYYYENERFHMAIYHASANPFLEDQARAL
;
A
#
# COMPACT_ATOMS: atom_id res chain seq x y z
N MET A 1 -16.92 -34.98 -9.44
CA MET A 1 -15.58 -34.88 -8.85
C MET A 1 -15.05 -33.49 -9.10
N THR A 2 -15.41 -32.56 -8.26
CA THR A 2 -15.01 -31.15 -8.36
C THR A 2 -13.76 -30.95 -7.51
N LYS A 3 -12.65 -30.66 -8.17
CA LYS A 3 -11.37 -30.31 -7.52
C LYS A 3 -11.54 -28.97 -6.79
N THR A 4 -11.60 -29.04 -5.49
CA THR A 4 -11.38 -27.91 -4.60
C THR A 4 -9.90 -27.55 -4.68
N THR A 5 -9.55 -26.54 -5.46
CA THR A 5 -8.22 -25.91 -5.41
C THR A 5 -8.09 -25.22 -4.07
N SER A 6 -7.32 -25.81 -3.17
CA SER A 6 -6.89 -25.20 -1.92
C SER A 6 -5.99 -24.01 -2.25
N ASN A 7 -6.51 -22.80 -2.07
CA ASN A 7 -5.75 -21.56 -2.11
C ASN A 7 -5.00 -21.42 -0.76
N SER A 8 -3.92 -22.19 -0.60
CA SER A 8 -3.08 -22.21 0.60
C SER A 8 -1.98 -21.18 0.45
N GLY A 9 -2.19 -19.96 0.94
CA GLY A 9 -1.13 -18.94 1.01
C GLY A 9 -1.58 -17.53 1.37
N THR A 10 -2.78 -17.12 0.97
CA THR A 10 -3.24 -15.74 1.19
C THR A 10 -3.97 -15.64 2.54
N SER A 11 -3.51 -14.75 3.43
CA SER A 11 -4.14 -14.56 4.74
C SER A 11 -5.56 -14.00 4.59
N LEU A 12 -6.40 -14.13 5.64
CA LEU A 12 -7.72 -13.50 5.64
C LEU A 12 -7.61 -11.98 5.50
N ARG A 13 -6.60 -11.37 6.11
CA ARG A 13 -6.28 -9.96 5.96
C ARG A 13 -6.09 -9.58 4.50
N ASP A 14 -5.23 -10.32 3.78
CA ASP A 14 -4.90 -10.01 2.38
C ASP A 14 -6.12 -10.17 1.46
N ARG A 15 -6.98 -11.16 1.75
CA ARG A 15 -8.23 -11.37 0.99
C ARG A 15 -9.21 -10.21 1.18
N ILE A 16 -9.34 -9.69 2.41
CA ILE A 16 -10.21 -8.52 2.68
C ILE A 16 -9.60 -7.26 2.06
N GLU A 17 -8.27 -7.10 2.14
CA GLU A 17 -7.55 -6.01 1.50
C GLU A 17 -7.78 -6.00 -0.02
N GLU A 18 -7.64 -7.15 -0.67
CA GLU A 18 -7.91 -7.29 -2.10
C GLU A 18 -9.35 -6.92 -2.46
N ALA A 19 -10.34 -7.33 -1.63
CA ALA A 19 -11.75 -6.97 -1.83
C ALA A 19 -11.99 -5.45 -1.67
N ILE A 20 -11.25 -4.77 -0.79
CA ILE A 20 -11.29 -3.30 -0.66
C ILE A 20 -10.67 -2.65 -1.90
N VAL A 21 -9.47 -3.08 -2.30
CA VAL A 21 -8.72 -2.49 -3.43
C VAL A 21 -9.46 -2.71 -4.76
N SER A 22 -10.07 -3.89 -4.95
CA SER A 22 -10.88 -4.19 -6.14
C SER A 22 -12.23 -3.47 -6.18
N GLY A 23 -12.64 -2.83 -5.07
CA GLY A 23 -13.92 -2.12 -4.96
C GLY A 23 -15.13 -3.02 -4.67
N GLU A 24 -14.94 -4.28 -4.30
CA GLU A 24 -15.99 -5.14 -3.78
C GLU A 24 -16.53 -4.55 -2.47
N PHE A 25 -15.66 -4.12 -1.56
CA PHE A 25 -16.00 -3.26 -0.43
C PHE A 25 -15.62 -1.81 -0.75
N ARG A 26 -16.63 -0.96 -0.91
CA ARG A 26 -16.43 0.44 -1.30
C ARG A 26 -16.04 1.33 -0.12
N PRO A 27 -15.37 2.45 -0.33
CA PRO A 27 -15.15 3.45 0.70
C PRO A 27 -16.45 3.82 1.43
N GLY A 28 -16.45 3.70 2.75
CA GLY A 28 -17.61 3.94 3.62
C GLY A 28 -18.49 2.71 3.88
N ASP A 29 -18.29 1.60 3.19
CA ASP A 29 -19.04 0.37 3.44
C ASP A 29 -18.76 -0.18 4.83
N ARG A 30 -19.81 -0.71 5.47
CA ARG A 30 -19.71 -1.29 6.79
C ARG A 30 -19.25 -2.74 6.71
N LEU A 31 -18.19 -3.06 7.44
CA LEU A 31 -17.60 -4.39 7.55
C LEU A 31 -18.08 -5.06 8.82
N GLU A 32 -19.11 -5.90 8.74
CA GLU A 32 -19.66 -6.60 9.88
C GLU A 32 -18.96 -7.94 10.09
N GLU A 33 -18.47 -8.18 11.34
CA GLU A 33 -17.73 -9.39 11.69
C GLU A 33 -18.48 -10.68 11.36
N VAL A 34 -19.82 -10.69 11.54
CA VAL A 34 -20.66 -11.85 11.28
C VAL A 34 -20.74 -12.14 9.80
N SER A 35 -21.05 -11.11 9.01
CA SER A 35 -21.14 -11.23 7.55
C SER A 35 -19.82 -11.64 6.90
N LEU A 36 -18.69 -11.06 7.37
CA LEU A 36 -17.36 -11.44 6.90
C LEU A 36 -17.00 -12.89 7.29
N ALA A 37 -17.34 -13.30 8.51
CA ALA A 37 -17.11 -14.67 8.97
C ALA A 37 -17.88 -15.70 8.09
N GLU A 38 -19.11 -15.40 7.75
CA GLU A 38 -19.94 -16.20 6.84
C GLU A 38 -19.38 -16.19 5.41
N HIS A 39 -19.07 -15.01 4.89
CA HIS A 39 -18.57 -14.83 3.52
C HIS A 39 -17.24 -15.60 3.28
N TYR A 40 -16.32 -15.55 4.26
CA TYR A 40 -15.02 -16.19 4.14
C TYR A 40 -14.97 -17.61 4.73
N GLY A 41 -16.06 -18.12 5.31
CA GLY A 41 -16.14 -19.46 5.89
C GLY A 41 -15.24 -19.68 7.11
N VAL A 42 -15.08 -18.66 7.95
CA VAL A 42 -14.20 -18.68 9.14
C VAL A 42 -14.98 -18.28 10.40
N SER A 43 -14.36 -18.45 11.57
CA SER A 43 -14.94 -17.95 12.83
C SER A 43 -14.70 -16.42 12.96
N ARG A 44 -15.39 -15.77 13.92
CA ARG A 44 -15.27 -14.32 14.15
C ARG A 44 -13.90 -13.87 14.67
N THR A 45 -13.16 -14.76 15.33
CA THR A 45 -11.84 -14.41 15.90
C THR A 45 -10.82 -13.99 14.84
N PRO A 46 -10.54 -14.78 13.78
CA PRO A 46 -9.64 -14.36 12.73
C PRO A 46 -10.14 -13.13 11.95
N VAL A 47 -11.47 -12.92 11.88
CA VAL A 47 -12.02 -11.69 11.26
C VAL A 47 -11.63 -10.45 12.06
N ARG A 48 -11.78 -10.49 13.38
CA ARG A 48 -11.38 -9.37 14.27
C ARG A 48 -9.90 -9.05 14.13
N GLU A 49 -9.07 -10.07 14.08
CA GLU A 49 -7.63 -9.89 13.93
C GLU A 49 -7.28 -9.27 12.58
N ALA A 50 -7.89 -9.76 11.50
CA ALA A 50 -7.73 -9.17 10.17
C ALA A 50 -8.20 -7.71 10.12
N LEU A 51 -9.36 -7.39 10.70
CA LEU A 51 -9.86 -6.02 10.76
C LEU A 51 -8.94 -5.11 11.59
N ARG A 52 -8.37 -5.60 12.71
CA ARG A 52 -7.40 -4.83 13.48
C ARG A 52 -6.15 -4.49 12.65
N GLN A 53 -5.60 -5.45 11.92
CA GLN A 53 -4.44 -5.25 11.06
C GLN A 53 -4.74 -4.28 9.91
N LEU A 54 -5.93 -4.37 9.31
CA LEU A 54 -6.38 -3.44 8.27
C LEU A 54 -6.58 -2.02 8.81
N GLN A 55 -7.02 -1.87 10.07
CA GLN A 55 -7.09 -0.57 10.74
C GLN A 55 -5.69 0.02 10.95
N GLU A 56 -4.73 -0.79 11.37
CA GLU A 56 -3.33 -0.36 11.52
C GLU A 56 -2.72 0.08 10.19
N ALA A 57 -3.14 -0.55 9.08
CA ALA A 57 -2.79 -0.15 7.72
C ALA A 57 -3.60 1.05 7.17
N GLY A 58 -4.55 1.61 7.95
CA GLY A 58 -5.37 2.75 7.53
C GLY A 58 -6.47 2.45 6.50
N LEU A 59 -6.66 1.17 6.14
CA LEU A 59 -7.65 0.76 5.14
C LEU A 59 -9.09 0.77 5.68
N ILE A 60 -9.24 0.67 6.99
CA ILE A 60 -10.55 0.74 7.67
C ILE A 60 -10.51 1.58 8.92
N ASP A 61 -11.66 2.13 9.29
CA ASP A 61 -11.92 2.82 10.53
C ASP A 61 -12.72 1.93 11.48
N ILE A 62 -12.25 1.68 12.70
CA ILE A 62 -13.04 1.02 13.75
C ILE A 62 -13.47 2.03 14.80
N LYS A 63 -14.78 2.27 14.91
CA LYS A 63 -15.34 3.19 15.90
C LYS A 63 -16.11 2.43 16.98
N PRO A 64 -15.92 2.78 18.27
CA PRO A 64 -16.68 2.16 19.37
C PRO A 64 -18.18 2.22 19.08
N ARG A 65 -18.87 1.10 19.24
CA ARG A 65 -20.31 0.91 19.01
C ARG A 65 -20.80 1.11 17.56
N LYS A 66 -19.96 1.53 16.63
CA LYS A 66 -20.32 1.73 15.20
C LYS A 66 -19.78 0.61 14.29
N GLY A 67 -18.82 -0.18 14.79
CA GLY A 67 -18.18 -1.24 14.02
C GLY A 67 -17.05 -0.75 13.11
N ALA A 68 -16.66 -1.58 12.18
CA ALA A 68 -15.64 -1.29 11.18
C ALA A 68 -16.29 -0.75 9.90
N THR A 69 -15.64 0.21 9.24
CA THR A 69 -16.03 0.78 7.94
C THR A 69 -14.79 0.93 7.07
N VAL A 70 -14.91 0.74 5.76
CA VAL A 70 -13.84 1.02 4.80
C VAL A 70 -13.51 2.51 4.87
N SER A 71 -12.23 2.84 4.98
CA SER A 71 -11.76 4.23 5.10
C SER A 71 -12.14 5.04 3.88
N VAL A 72 -12.52 6.29 4.10
CA VAL A 72 -12.85 7.23 3.03
C VAL A 72 -11.72 8.26 2.95
N VAL A 73 -10.91 8.14 1.91
CA VAL A 73 -9.88 9.16 1.65
C VAL A 73 -10.56 10.38 1.02
N THR A 74 -10.65 11.47 1.77
CA THR A 74 -11.19 12.72 1.25
C THR A 74 -10.16 13.42 0.37
N PRO A 75 -10.58 14.25 -0.61
CA PRO A 75 -9.65 15.06 -1.40
C PRO A 75 -8.71 15.92 -0.55
N THR A 76 -9.21 16.48 0.54
CA THR A 76 -8.40 17.26 1.49
C THR A 76 -7.34 16.40 2.17
N HIS A 77 -7.69 15.18 2.60
CA HIS A 77 -6.72 14.26 3.21
C HIS A 77 -5.64 13.85 2.21
N LEU A 78 -6.03 13.59 0.96
CA LEU A 78 -5.09 13.27 -0.11
C LEU A 78 -4.09 14.42 -0.36
N ILE A 79 -4.57 15.68 -0.37
CA ILE A 79 -3.68 16.84 -0.48
C ILE A 79 -2.67 16.87 0.67
N HIS A 80 -3.13 16.68 1.91
CA HIS A 80 -2.22 16.66 3.07
C HIS A 80 -1.19 15.52 3.00
N MET A 81 -1.57 14.35 2.48
CA MET A 81 -0.63 13.25 2.25
C MET A 81 0.43 13.63 1.22
N PHE A 82 0.05 14.23 0.10
CA PHE A 82 1.00 14.69 -0.92
C PHE A 82 1.93 15.80 -0.41
N GLU A 83 1.46 16.70 0.44
CA GLU A 83 2.31 17.72 1.08
C GLU A 83 3.41 17.08 1.93
N VAL A 84 3.08 16.07 2.74
CA VAL A 84 4.04 15.33 3.56
C VAL A 84 4.99 14.52 2.69
N MET A 85 4.45 13.80 1.69
CA MET A 85 5.24 13.01 0.73
C MET A 85 6.29 13.87 0.02
N ALA A 86 5.88 15.03 -0.49
CA ALA A 86 6.81 15.97 -1.14
C ALA A 86 7.95 16.41 -0.20
N GLY A 87 7.65 16.60 1.09
CA GLY A 87 8.66 16.89 2.11
C GLY A 87 9.66 15.74 2.29
N ILE A 88 9.16 14.52 2.42
CA ILE A 88 9.99 13.32 2.59
C ILE A 88 10.84 13.07 1.34
N GLU A 89 10.26 13.15 0.15
CA GLU A 89 10.99 13.00 -1.12
C GLU A 89 12.08 14.06 -1.31
N GLY A 90 11.79 15.31 -0.93
CA GLY A 90 12.77 16.37 -0.95
C GLY A 90 13.95 16.11 -0.01
N ILE A 91 13.71 15.52 1.16
CA ILE A 91 14.76 15.11 2.09
C ILE A 91 15.55 13.93 1.49
N ALA A 92 14.86 12.92 0.96
CA ALA A 92 15.47 11.74 0.35
C ALA A 92 16.40 12.13 -0.81
N GLY A 93 15.91 12.93 -1.76
CA GLY A 93 16.69 13.40 -2.89
C GLY A 93 17.92 14.20 -2.48
N ARG A 94 17.80 15.09 -1.48
CA ARG A 94 18.94 15.86 -0.94
C ARG A 94 19.97 14.98 -0.28
N LEU A 95 19.57 13.95 0.47
CA LEU A 95 20.48 13.01 1.10
C LEU A 95 21.14 12.10 0.06
N ALA A 96 20.36 11.57 -0.88
CA ALA A 96 20.85 10.78 -1.99
C ALA A 96 21.94 11.54 -2.76
N ALA A 97 21.68 12.77 -3.17
CA ALA A 97 22.66 13.59 -3.89
C ALA A 97 23.99 13.81 -3.15
N ARG A 98 23.99 13.74 -1.81
CA ARG A 98 25.20 13.90 -0.98
C ARG A 98 25.95 12.59 -0.70
N ARG A 99 25.27 11.47 -0.83
CA ARG A 99 25.75 10.14 -0.41
C ARG A 99 25.86 9.17 -1.57
N LEU A 100 25.53 9.62 -2.78
CA LEU A 100 25.46 8.83 -3.98
C LEU A 100 26.81 8.15 -4.25
N ASP A 101 26.79 6.82 -4.32
CA ASP A 101 27.87 6.01 -4.87
C ASP A 101 27.54 5.60 -6.32
N GLU A 102 28.49 4.99 -7.01
CA GLU A 102 28.33 4.63 -8.43
C GLU A 102 27.23 3.57 -8.63
N ARG A 103 27.04 2.66 -7.67
CA ARG A 103 25.99 1.63 -7.71
C ARG A 103 24.62 2.27 -7.61
N SER A 104 24.38 3.06 -6.56
CA SER A 104 23.09 3.75 -6.37
C SER A 104 22.79 4.70 -7.52
N ARG A 105 23.81 5.35 -8.09
CA ARG A 105 23.66 6.17 -9.30
C ARG A 105 23.15 5.35 -10.47
N GLN A 106 23.72 4.17 -10.70
CA GLN A 106 23.32 3.28 -11.78
C GLN A 106 21.89 2.77 -11.57
N ASP A 107 21.55 2.34 -10.35
CA ASP A 107 20.20 1.85 -10.00
C ASP A 107 19.12 2.93 -10.24
N ILE A 108 19.40 4.20 -9.90
CA ILE A 108 18.49 5.32 -10.19
C ILE A 108 18.33 5.54 -11.70
N LEU A 109 19.41 5.52 -12.47
CA LEU A 109 19.35 5.72 -13.91
C LEU A 109 18.58 4.59 -14.60
N GLU A 110 18.82 3.34 -14.24
CA GLU A 110 18.13 2.18 -14.81
C GLU A 110 16.63 2.22 -14.48
N SER A 111 16.26 2.51 -13.24
CA SER A 111 14.86 2.63 -12.85
C SER A 111 14.17 3.81 -13.52
N HIS A 112 14.85 4.93 -13.71
CA HIS A 112 14.33 6.08 -14.47
C HIS A 112 14.03 5.70 -15.93
N GLU A 113 14.97 5.02 -16.62
CA GLU A 113 14.75 4.59 -18.00
C GLU A 113 13.62 3.57 -18.13
N ALA A 114 13.50 2.63 -17.16
CA ALA A 114 12.38 1.69 -17.10
C ALA A 114 11.05 2.42 -16.92
N CYS A 115 10.98 3.37 -15.98
CA CYS A 115 9.79 4.20 -15.77
C CYS A 115 9.41 4.99 -17.03
N ARG A 116 10.39 5.58 -17.73
CA ARG A 116 10.18 6.30 -18.99
C ARG A 116 9.65 5.40 -20.11
N ALA A 117 10.15 4.18 -20.18
CA ALA A 117 9.68 3.19 -21.17
C ALA A 117 8.24 2.75 -20.88
N ALA A 118 7.90 2.52 -19.61
CA ALA A 118 6.60 2.03 -19.16
C ALA A 118 5.42 3.00 -19.43
N VAL A 119 5.68 4.28 -19.69
CA VAL A 119 4.64 5.26 -20.09
C VAL A 119 3.83 4.79 -21.29
N LYS A 120 4.42 3.99 -22.19
CA LYS A 120 3.76 3.48 -23.40
C LYS A 120 2.94 2.21 -23.14
N ASP A 121 3.19 1.52 -22.03
CA ASP A 121 2.66 0.19 -21.73
C ASP A 121 1.41 0.26 -20.83
N GLY A 122 1.00 1.47 -20.44
CA GLY A 122 -0.23 1.73 -19.67
C GLY A 122 0.05 2.10 -18.21
N SER A 123 -1.05 2.44 -17.50
CA SER A 123 -1.00 2.98 -16.13
C SER A 123 -0.36 2.03 -15.13
N ASP A 124 -0.65 0.74 -15.22
CA ASP A 124 -0.18 -0.24 -14.25
C ASP A 124 1.33 -0.49 -14.37
N ALA A 125 1.83 -0.64 -15.61
CA ALA A 125 3.26 -0.77 -15.86
C ALA A 125 4.02 0.48 -15.39
N TYR A 126 3.48 1.68 -15.71
CA TYR A 126 4.06 2.93 -15.24
C TYR A 126 4.07 3.03 -13.72
N TYR A 127 3.00 2.63 -13.03
CA TYR A 127 2.89 2.67 -11.57
C TYR A 127 4.02 1.88 -10.90
N TYR A 128 4.24 0.63 -11.31
CA TYR A 128 5.29 -0.23 -10.74
C TYR A 128 6.70 0.30 -10.99
N GLU A 129 7.00 0.77 -12.19
CA GLU A 129 8.32 1.31 -12.49
C GLU A 129 8.56 2.68 -11.82
N ASN A 130 7.51 3.48 -11.65
CA ASN A 130 7.57 4.72 -10.90
C ASN A 130 7.84 4.48 -9.41
N GLU A 131 7.17 3.51 -8.79
CA GLU A 131 7.46 3.10 -7.42
C GLU A 131 8.91 2.65 -7.27
N ARG A 132 9.39 1.80 -8.18
CA ARG A 132 10.79 1.33 -8.21
C ARG A 132 11.78 2.49 -8.30
N PHE A 133 11.49 3.51 -9.09
CA PHE A 133 12.33 4.70 -9.22
C PHE A 133 12.39 5.49 -7.91
N HIS A 134 11.27 5.74 -7.25
CA HIS A 134 11.24 6.39 -5.94
C HIS A 134 12.02 5.58 -4.89
N MET A 135 11.84 4.26 -4.88
CA MET A 135 12.58 3.38 -3.98
C MET A 135 14.09 3.43 -4.18
N ALA A 136 14.57 3.52 -5.41
CA ALA A 136 16.00 3.69 -5.68
C ALA A 136 16.55 5.00 -5.08
N ILE A 137 15.78 6.09 -5.12
CA ILE A 137 16.15 7.37 -4.49
C ILE A 137 16.15 7.24 -2.96
N TYR A 138 15.14 6.59 -2.37
CA TYR A 138 15.05 6.41 -0.92
C TYR A 138 16.24 5.58 -0.41
N HIS A 139 16.56 4.49 -1.09
CA HIS A 139 17.72 3.65 -0.78
C HIS A 139 19.04 4.43 -0.90
N ALA A 140 19.23 5.21 -1.97
CA ALA A 140 20.39 6.05 -2.18
C ALA A 140 20.56 7.14 -1.11
N SER A 141 19.49 7.50 -0.39
CA SER A 141 19.56 8.41 0.74
C SER A 141 20.42 7.87 1.89
N ALA A 142 20.67 6.56 1.94
CA ALA A 142 21.37 5.84 3.01
C ALA A 142 20.81 6.21 4.42
N ASN A 143 19.49 6.35 4.50
CA ASN A 143 18.75 6.62 5.73
C ASN A 143 17.56 5.63 5.84
N PRO A 144 17.77 4.47 6.49
CA PRO A 144 16.72 3.44 6.60
C PRO A 144 15.44 3.95 7.27
N PHE A 145 15.55 4.81 8.26
CA PHE A 145 14.38 5.39 8.92
C PHE A 145 13.52 6.23 7.94
N LEU A 146 14.19 7.03 7.09
CA LEU A 146 13.50 7.81 6.06
C LEU A 146 12.82 6.90 5.03
N GLU A 147 13.52 5.85 4.60
CA GLU A 147 12.99 4.85 3.67
C GLU A 147 11.73 4.18 4.24
N ASP A 148 11.74 3.77 5.51
CA ASP A 148 10.58 3.17 6.17
C ASP A 148 9.39 4.15 6.25
N GLN A 149 9.64 5.44 6.54
CA GLN A 149 8.57 6.44 6.57
C GLN A 149 8.00 6.74 5.18
N ALA A 150 8.84 6.76 4.14
CA ALA A 150 8.41 6.96 2.77
C ALA A 150 7.56 5.80 2.24
N ARG A 151 7.88 4.55 2.64
CA ARG A 151 7.11 3.35 2.29
C ARG A 151 5.74 3.28 2.97
N ALA A 152 5.58 3.92 4.12
CA ALA A 152 4.35 3.90 4.90
C ALA A 152 3.30 4.92 4.44
N LEU A 153 3.67 5.82 3.52
CA LEU A 153 2.81 6.83 2.89
C LEU A 153 2.30 6.35 1.54
#